data_e3a506342a86b2eaa9b1af9193c6f935
#
_entry.id   e3a506342a86b2eaa9b1af9193c6f935
#
_cell.length_a   1.000
_cell.length_b   1.000
_cell.length_c   1.000
_cell.angle_alpha   90.00
_cell.angle_beta   90.00
_cell.angle_gamma   90.00
#
_symmetry.space_group_name_H-M   'P 1'
#
loop_
_entity.id
_entity.type
_entity.pdbx_description
1 polymer ?
#
loop_
_entity_poly.entity_id
_entity_poly.type
_entity_poly.pdbx_seq_one_letter_code
_entity_poly.pdbx_strand_id
1 'polypeptide(L)'
;MSTESHNKYYQEYAARFAAASSQSLVESFNKEVGVPGWTSMRANFIAALMDEFRNRGIDILAVNDGRSTDFNHHVRLDESGNRLIQID
;
A
#
# COMPACT_ATOMS: atom_id res chain seq x y z
N MET A 1 -13.27 -2.52 22.83
CA MET A 1 -13.25 -3.69 21.95
C MET A 1 -11.91 -3.76 21.26
N SER A 2 -11.36 -4.95 21.18
CA SER A 2 -10.00 -5.14 20.64
C SER A 2 -9.85 -4.69 19.19
N THR A 3 -10.91 -4.79 18.41
CA THR A 3 -10.89 -4.40 17.00
C THR A 3 -10.77 -2.89 16.82
N GLU A 4 -11.15 -2.10 17.81
CA GLU A 4 -11.09 -0.64 17.69
C GLU A 4 -9.67 -0.12 17.62
N SER A 5 -8.72 -0.75 18.36
CA SER A 5 -7.33 -0.35 18.31
C SER A 5 -6.73 -0.55 16.92
N HIS A 6 -7.00 -1.70 16.29
CA HIS A 6 -6.55 -1.97 14.94
C HIS A 6 -7.18 -1.00 13.95
N ASN A 7 -8.49 -0.76 14.10
CA ASN A 7 -9.19 0.15 13.21
C ASN A 7 -8.67 1.58 13.33
N LYS A 8 -8.26 1.98 14.53
CA LYS A 8 -7.73 3.32 14.75
C LYS A 8 -6.47 3.55 13.92
N TYR A 9 -5.50 2.66 13.98
CA TYR A 9 -4.27 2.79 13.20
C TYR A 9 -4.53 2.68 11.71
N TYR A 10 -5.35 1.72 11.31
CA TYR A 10 -5.75 1.60 9.93
C TYR A 10 -6.41 2.88 9.42
N GLN A 11 -7.34 3.43 10.18
CA GLN A 11 -8.08 4.63 9.78
C GLN A 11 -7.17 5.85 9.69
N GLU A 12 -6.19 5.98 10.59
CA GLU A 12 -5.22 7.06 10.52
C GLU A 12 -4.40 6.99 9.24
N TYR A 13 -3.91 5.79 8.90
CA TYR A 13 -3.18 5.59 7.66
C TYR A 13 -4.08 5.81 6.44
N ALA A 14 -5.31 5.30 6.48
CA ALA A 14 -6.25 5.46 5.38
C ALA A 14 -6.54 6.94 5.10
N ALA A 15 -6.73 7.73 6.15
CA ALA A 15 -6.97 9.17 6.00
C ALA A 15 -5.76 9.88 5.41
N ARG A 16 -4.55 9.51 5.86
CA ARG A 16 -3.31 10.08 5.33
C ARG A 16 -3.16 9.76 3.85
N PHE A 17 -3.40 8.50 3.47
CA PHE A 17 -3.26 8.08 2.09
C PHE A 17 -4.34 8.68 1.19
N ALA A 18 -5.56 8.84 1.71
CA ALA A 18 -6.63 9.47 0.95
C ALA A 18 -6.27 10.92 0.55
N ALA A 19 -5.49 11.60 1.37
CA ALA A 19 -5.06 12.97 1.12
C ALA A 19 -3.78 13.04 0.28
N ALA A 20 -3.12 11.91 0.02
CA ALA A 20 -1.84 11.89 -0.69
C ALA A 20 -2.05 11.76 -2.19
N SER A 21 -1.05 12.19 -2.98
CA SER A 21 -1.05 11.94 -4.41
C SER A 21 -0.78 10.47 -4.69
N SER A 22 -1.14 10.00 -5.87
CA SER A 22 -0.84 8.63 -6.28
C SER A 22 0.67 8.38 -6.32
N GLN A 23 1.45 9.36 -6.73
CA GLN A 23 2.90 9.26 -6.71
C GLN A 23 3.43 9.09 -5.28
N SER A 24 2.85 9.80 -4.33
CA SER A 24 3.24 9.68 -2.92
C SER A 24 2.94 8.29 -2.38
N LEU A 25 1.82 7.68 -2.80
CA LEU A 25 1.49 6.29 -2.44
C LEU A 25 2.54 5.32 -2.98
N VAL A 26 2.97 5.51 -4.21
CA VAL A 26 4.01 4.69 -4.83
C VAL A 26 5.31 4.80 -4.03
N GLU A 27 5.69 6.00 -3.66
CA GLU A 27 6.89 6.22 -2.84
C GLU A 27 6.78 5.56 -1.48
N SER A 28 5.60 5.59 -0.88
CA SER A 28 5.35 4.91 0.39
C SER A 28 5.54 3.40 0.26
N PHE A 29 5.05 2.81 -0.83
CA PHE A 29 5.26 1.40 -1.12
C PHE A 29 6.76 1.09 -1.27
N ASN A 30 7.45 1.90 -2.07
CA ASN A 30 8.85 1.63 -2.41
C ASN A 30 9.77 1.71 -1.19
N LYS A 31 9.42 2.52 -0.19
CA LYS A 31 10.17 2.57 1.06
C LYS A 31 10.10 1.27 1.84
N GLU A 32 9.07 0.46 1.62
CA GLU A 32 8.90 -0.83 2.30
C GLU A 32 9.62 -1.98 1.60
N VAL A 33 10.09 -1.77 0.37
CA VAL A 33 10.80 -2.80 -0.38
C VAL A 33 12.13 -3.12 0.32
N GLY A 34 12.34 -4.41 0.60
CA GLY A 34 13.56 -4.86 1.24
C GLY A 34 13.64 -4.63 2.74
N VAL A 35 12.64 -4.03 3.35
CA VAL A 35 12.63 -3.81 4.80
C VAL A 35 12.30 -5.14 5.51
N PRO A 36 13.17 -5.63 6.40
CA PRO A 36 12.90 -6.89 7.11
C PRO A 36 11.93 -6.67 8.27
N GLY A 37 11.33 -7.79 8.70
CA GLY A 37 10.47 -7.80 9.87
C GLY A 37 9.02 -7.45 9.54
N TRP A 38 8.14 -7.92 10.39
CA TRP A 38 6.72 -7.72 10.22
C TRP A 38 6.09 -7.40 11.58
N THR A 39 5.33 -6.32 11.65
CA THR A 39 4.64 -5.89 12.87
C THR A 39 3.17 -5.63 12.56
N SER A 40 2.34 -5.57 13.63
CA SER A 40 0.93 -5.23 13.47
C SER A 40 0.75 -3.83 12.87
N MET A 41 1.61 -2.88 13.24
CA MET A 41 1.56 -1.53 12.67
C MET A 41 1.84 -1.56 11.17
N ARG A 42 2.85 -2.32 10.77
CA ARG A 42 3.19 -2.45 9.37
C ARG A 42 2.06 -3.11 8.59
N ALA A 43 1.39 -4.11 9.18
CA ALA A 43 0.23 -4.74 8.55
C ALA A 43 -0.89 -3.74 8.29
N ASN A 44 -1.18 -2.87 9.28
CA ASN A 44 -2.19 -1.83 9.12
C ASN A 44 -1.80 -0.81 8.06
N PHE A 45 -0.54 -0.41 8.03
CA PHE A 45 0.01 0.51 7.03
C PHE A 45 -0.18 -0.06 5.61
N ILE A 46 0.23 -1.31 5.41
CA ILE A 46 0.16 -1.95 4.10
C ILE A 46 -1.30 -2.15 3.67
N ALA A 47 -2.16 -2.60 4.59
CA ALA A 47 -3.58 -2.79 4.28
C ALA A 47 -4.22 -1.48 3.82
N ALA A 48 -3.96 -0.39 4.54
CA ALA A 48 -4.50 0.92 4.19
C ALA A 48 -3.96 1.40 2.84
N LEU A 49 -2.68 1.17 2.58
CA LEU A 49 -2.05 1.57 1.32
C LEU A 49 -2.65 0.82 0.13
N MET A 50 -2.78 -0.51 0.25
CA MET A 50 -3.37 -1.32 -0.81
C MET A 50 -4.83 -0.94 -1.06
N ASP A 51 -5.59 -0.70 0.01
CA ASP A 51 -6.98 -0.30 -0.10
C ASP A 51 -7.11 1.05 -0.82
N GLU A 52 -6.20 1.99 -0.55
CA GLU A 52 -6.24 3.28 -1.22
C GLU A 52 -5.94 3.15 -2.71
N PHE A 53 -4.98 2.31 -3.09
CA PHE A 53 -4.76 2.03 -4.51
C PHE A 53 -6.04 1.48 -5.17
N ARG A 54 -6.70 0.52 -4.51
CA ARG A 54 -7.94 -0.04 -5.03
C ARG A 54 -9.05 1.00 -5.13
N ASN A 55 -9.16 1.86 -4.12
CA ASN A 55 -10.17 2.94 -4.11
C ASN A 55 -10.00 3.90 -5.28
N ARG A 56 -8.78 4.05 -5.77
CA ARG A 56 -8.48 4.90 -6.92
C ARG A 56 -8.56 4.16 -8.25
N GLY A 57 -8.91 2.87 -8.22
CA GLY A 57 -8.96 2.07 -9.43
C GLY A 57 -7.58 1.69 -9.97
N ILE A 58 -6.55 1.75 -9.14
CA ILE A 58 -5.19 1.39 -9.54
C ILE A 58 -5.02 -0.11 -9.36
N ASP A 59 -4.65 -0.80 -10.43
CA ASP A 59 -4.40 -2.24 -10.43
C ASP A 59 -3.10 -2.53 -9.69
N ILE A 60 -3.16 -3.42 -8.70
CA ILE A 60 -2.02 -3.78 -7.85
C ILE A 60 -1.58 -5.23 -8.03
N LEU A 61 -2.02 -5.91 -9.08
CA LEU A 61 -1.70 -7.32 -9.31
C LEU A 61 -0.19 -7.58 -9.38
N ALA A 62 0.59 -6.59 -9.80
CA ALA A 62 2.04 -6.74 -9.86
C ALA A 62 2.67 -7.06 -8.50
N VAL A 63 2.04 -6.64 -7.40
CA VAL A 63 2.59 -6.79 -6.05
C VAL A 63 1.63 -7.41 -5.05
N ASN A 64 0.36 -7.63 -5.40
CA ASN A 64 -0.63 -8.17 -4.48
C ASN A 64 -1.56 -9.11 -5.22
N ASP A 65 -1.60 -10.36 -4.77
CA ASP A 65 -2.38 -11.42 -5.42
C ASP A 65 -3.78 -11.60 -4.80
N GLY A 66 -4.19 -10.68 -3.92
CA GLY A 66 -5.45 -10.78 -3.19
C GLY A 66 -5.29 -11.37 -1.79
N ARG A 67 -4.14 -11.96 -1.48
CA ARG A 67 -3.85 -12.57 -0.19
C ARG A 67 -2.69 -11.90 0.53
N SER A 68 -1.62 -11.66 -0.19
CA SER A 68 -0.40 -11.11 0.38
C SER A 68 0.21 -10.08 -0.55
N THR A 69 1.06 -9.24 0.00
CA THR A 69 1.78 -8.20 -0.75
C THR A 69 3.24 -8.61 -0.86
N ASP A 70 3.78 -8.49 -2.07
CA ASP A 70 5.17 -8.80 -2.39
C ASP A 70 5.99 -7.51 -2.35
N PHE A 71 7.04 -7.50 -1.51
CA PHE A 71 7.94 -6.36 -1.34
C PHE A 71 9.34 -6.66 -1.89
N ASN A 72 9.43 -7.50 -2.90
CA ASN A 72 10.71 -7.84 -3.52
C ASN A 72 11.08 -6.92 -4.68
N HIS A 73 10.16 -6.06 -5.11
CA HIS A 73 10.36 -5.22 -6.28
C HIS A 73 9.84 -3.81 -6.03
N HIS A 74 10.59 -2.81 -6.47
CA HIS A 74 10.07 -1.45 -6.53
C HIS A 74 9.06 -1.34 -7.66
N VAL A 75 8.20 -0.34 -7.58
CA VAL A 75 7.14 -0.15 -8.57
C VAL A 75 7.06 1.31 -9.02
N ARG A 76 6.39 1.50 -10.14
CA ARG A 76 5.95 2.82 -10.61
C ARG A 76 4.54 2.69 -11.16
N LEU A 77 3.88 3.82 -11.34
CA LEU A 77 2.62 3.84 -12.07
C LEU A 77 2.90 3.71 -13.57
N ASP A 78 2.01 3.03 -14.27
CA ASP A 78 2.09 3.01 -15.73
C ASP A 78 1.73 4.42 -16.28
N GLU A 79 1.83 4.60 -17.59
CA GLU A 79 1.60 5.90 -18.22
C GLU A 79 0.19 6.44 -17.96
N SER A 80 -0.79 5.55 -17.86
CA SER A 80 -2.17 5.95 -17.59
C SER A 80 -2.41 6.30 -16.13
N GLY A 81 -1.52 5.90 -15.22
CA GLY A 81 -1.69 6.07 -13.79
C GLY A 81 -2.66 5.08 -13.16
N ASN A 82 -3.02 4.02 -13.88
CA ASN A 82 -4.05 3.07 -13.45
C ASN A 82 -3.52 1.71 -13.00
N ARG A 83 -2.21 1.50 -13.05
CA ARG A 83 -1.63 0.22 -12.72
C ARG A 83 -0.22 0.37 -12.20
N LEU A 84 0.14 -0.46 -11.20
CA LEU A 84 1.51 -0.56 -10.73
C LEU A 84 2.29 -1.49 -11.65
N ILE A 85 3.52 -1.12 -11.95
CA ILE A 85 4.46 -1.90 -12.78
C ILE A 85 5.73 -2.12 -11.97
N GLN A 86 6.23 -3.35 -11.93
CA GLN A 86 7.52 -3.65 -11.31
C GLN A 86 8.64 -3.06 -12.16
N ILE A 87 9.62 -2.44 -11.50
CA ILE A 87 10.73 -1.78 -12.18
C ILE A 87 12.08 -2.41 -11.88
N ASP A 88 12.13 -3.43 -11.01
CA ASP A 88 13.38 -4.16 -10.74
C ASP A 88 13.13 -5.63 -10.42
#